data_8e82cca3b8bcfc042451873f68969f55
#
_entry.id   8e82cca3b8bcfc042451873f68969f55
#
_cell.length_a   1.000
_cell.length_b   1.000
_cell.length_c   1.000
_cell.angle_alpha   90.00
_cell.angle_beta   90.00
_cell.angle_gamma   90.00
#
_symmetry.space_group_name_H-M   'P 1'
#
loop_
_entity.id
_entity.type
_entity.pdbx_description
1 polymer ?
#
loop_
_entity_poly.entity_id
_entity_poly.type
_entity_poly.pdbx_seq_one_letter_code
_entity_poly.pdbx_strand_id
1 'polypeptide(L)'
;LIAILGARGVGKTTLVLQHIKLYEDVGTSLFVYADDLWFSTHSLVELAETFYKNGGKVLYIDEIHKYRNWSQEIKNIYDSYADLKVRYTGSSILDLQKGSHDLSRRVLEYSMHGLSFREYVALNYGVDMPIHTLEQILAGNIDFPYTDYRPIALFKEYLRKGYYPYFKEPGYELRLEKTIQAILEVDIPKFAELSVSAAEKLKMLLYIIAQSVPFKPNYSKIARDLDMHRNAVSDLMVWLDKADLINVLHDDTEGYKLLGKVNKIYLNNPNLAYVLSDDEPDTGNVRETMFLSWMRVTHKVTAS
;
A
#
# COMPACT_ATOMS: atom_id res chain seq x y z
N LEU A 1 9.00 18.68 -1.42
CA LEU A 1 7.85 17.85 -1.00
C LEU A 1 8.28 16.40 -0.83
N ILE A 2 7.66 15.69 0.14
CA ILE A 2 7.82 14.24 0.32
C ILE A 2 6.42 13.64 0.44
N ALA A 3 6.18 12.57 -0.32
CA ALA A 3 4.97 11.77 -0.24
C ALA A 3 5.31 10.37 0.29
N ILE A 4 4.50 9.85 1.21
CA ILE A 4 4.56 8.46 1.68
C ILE A 4 3.25 7.80 1.27
N LEU A 5 3.33 6.96 0.24
CA LEU A 5 2.17 6.27 -0.33
C LEU A 5 2.19 4.80 0.07
N GLY A 6 1.04 4.17 0.14
CA GLY A 6 0.95 2.74 0.45
C GLY A 6 -0.43 2.30 0.85
N ALA A 7 -0.64 0.99 0.95
CA ALA A 7 -1.91 0.39 1.31
C ALA A 7 -2.48 0.93 2.63
N ARG A 8 -3.79 0.81 2.78
CA ARG A 8 -4.46 1.12 4.05
C ARG A 8 -3.99 0.14 5.14
N GLY A 9 -3.62 0.68 6.32
CA GLY A 9 -3.22 -0.14 7.46
C GLY A 9 -1.74 -0.51 7.54
N VAL A 10 -0.89 -0.13 6.58
CA VAL A 10 0.55 -0.42 6.63
C VAL A 10 1.36 0.41 7.64
N GLY A 11 0.73 1.42 8.28
CA GLY A 11 1.36 2.18 9.37
C GLY A 11 1.90 3.56 8.98
N LYS A 12 1.49 4.15 7.85
CA LYS A 12 1.96 5.47 7.38
C LYS A 12 1.84 6.57 8.43
N THR A 13 0.66 6.73 9.02
CA THR A 13 0.40 7.71 10.09
C THR A 13 1.33 7.50 11.28
N THR A 14 1.51 6.25 11.70
CA THR A 14 2.41 5.90 12.82
C THR A 14 3.85 6.26 12.51
N LEU A 15 4.33 5.96 11.30
CA LEU A 15 5.69 6.31 10.85
C LEU A 15 5.90 7.83 10.89
N VAL A 16 4.93 8.61 10.39
CA VAL A 16 4.99 10.07 10.40
C VAL A 16 5.04 10.61 11.83
N LEU A 17 4.16 10.13 12.72
CA LEU A 17 4.14 10.57 14.13
C LEU A 17 5.42 10.20 14.88
N GLN A 18 5.99 9.01 14.61
CA GLN A 18 7.30 8.62 15.15
C GLN A 18 8.41 9.53 14.64
N HIS A 19 8.40 9.84 13.35
CA HIS A 19 9.39 10.75 12.77
C HIS A 19 9.33 12.15 13.42
N ILE A 20 8.12 12.70 13.57
CA ILE A 20 7.94 14.00 14.26
C ILE A 20 8.50 13.93 15.67
N LYS A 21 8.14 12.90 16.43
CA LYS A 21 8.58 12.73 17.82
C LYS A 21 10.10 12.63 17.99
N LEU A 22 10.78 11.97 17.04
CA LEU A 22 12.21 11.65 17.15
C LEU A 22 13.13 12.70 16.52
N TYR A 23 12.66 13.41 15.50
CA TYR A 23 13.55 14.21 14.64
C TYR A 23 13.09 15.64 14.39
N GLU A 24 11.88 16.03 14.78
CA GLU A 24 11.41 17.38 14.53
C GLU A 24 11.26 18.19 15.83
N ASP A 25 11.34 19.50 15.70
CA ASP A 25 10.97 20.43 16.75
C ASP A 25 9.45 20.63 16.74
N VAL A 26 8.78 20.20 17.81
CA VAL A 26 7.32 20.29 17.96
C VAL A 26 6.82 21.74 17.90
N GLY A 27 7.64 22.73 18.29
CA GLY A 27 7.28 24.14 18.24
C GLY A 27 7.20 24.71 16.81
N THR A 28 7.83 24.05 15.84
CA THR A 28 7.89 24.49 14.44
C THR A 28 7.34 23.46 13.45
N SER A 29 6.73 22.39 13.95
CA SER A 29 6.12 21.33 13.16
C SER A 29 4.61 21.25 13.41
N LEU A 30 3.83 21.04 12.35
CA LEU A 30 2.37 20.88 12.43
C LEU A 30 1.96 19.57 11.74
N PHE A 31 1.13 18.78 12.43
CA PHE A 31 0.49 17.59 11.87
C PHE A 31 -1.02 17.80 11.79
N VAL A 32 -1.60 17.51 10.62
CA VAL A 32 -3.03 17.63 10.38
C VAL A 32 -3.57 16.43 9.60
N TYR A 33 -4.82 16.07 9.86
CA TYR A 33 -5.57 15.13 9.04
C TYR A 33 -6.28 15.89 7.91
N ALA A 34 -6.14 15.43 6.67
CA ALA A 34 -6.74 16.09 5.52
C ALA A 34 -8.27 16.02 5.49
N ASP A 35 -8.89 15.12 6.26
CA ASP A 35 -10.34 15.01 6.45
C ASP A 35 -10.88 15.68 7.72
N ASP A 36 -10.07 16.52 8.37
CA ASP A 36 -10.54 17.30 9.52
C ASP A 36 -11.67 18.25 9.11
N LEU A 37 -12.67 18.38 9.96
CA LEU A 37 -13.83 19.25 9.73
C LEU A 37 -13.45 20.72 9.52
N TRP A 38 -12.30 21.16 10.01
CA TRP A 38 -11.77 22.49 9.79
C TRP A 38 -11.63 22.82 8.29
N PHE A 39 -11.25 21.83 7.48
CA PHE A 39 -11.13 21.94 6.03
C PHE A 39 -12.47 22.01 5.27
N SER A 40 -13.59 21.92 5.94
CA SER A 40 -14.90 22.16 5.33
C SER A 40 -15.12 23.64 4.98
N THR A 41 -14.41 24.55 5.67
CA THR A 41 -14.52 26.01 5.51
C THR A 41 -13.20 26.71 5.23
N HIS A 42 -12.08 26.02 5.36
CA HIS A 42 -10.73 26.57 5.15
C HIS A 42 -9.95 25.70 4.17
N SER A 43 -8.96 26.31 3.52
CA SER A 43 -8.09 25.62 2.56
C SER A 43 -6.74 25.20 3.17
N LEU A 44 -6.07 24.25 2.51
CA LEU A 44 -4.70 23.88 2.86
C LEU A 44 -3.72 25.06 2.67
N VAL A 45 -3.98 25.91 1.68
CA VAL A 45 -3.17 27.11 1.43
C VAL A 45 -3.29 28.10 2.58
N GLU A 46 -4.50 28.37 3.09
CA GLU A 46 -4.72 29.25 4.26
C GLU A 46 -4.04 28.70 5.51
N LEU A 47 -4.11 27.39 5.73
CA LEU A 47 -3.40 26.74 6.83
C LEU A 47 -1.90 26.94 6.71
N ALA A 48 -1.33 26.64 5.54
CA ALA A 48 0.10 26.75 5.29
C ALA A 48 0.60 28.18 5.42
N GLU A 49 -0.16 29.15 4.91
CA GLU A 49 0.16 30.57 5.02
C GLU A 49 0.22 31.02 6.50
N THR A 50 -0.83 30.68 7.24
CA THR A 50 -0.93 31.04 8.67
C THR A 50 0.19 30.38 9.46
N PHE A 51 0.44 29.11 9.24
CA PHE A 51 1.50 28.35 9.91
C PHE A 51 2.89 28.93 9.59
N TYR A 52 3.18 29.21 8.32
CA TYR A 52 4.45 29.77 7.88
C TYR A 52 4.71 31.17 8.48
N LYS A 53 3.70 32.05 8.46
CA LYS A 53 3.79 33.40 9.07
C LYS A 53 4.04 33.39 10.58
N ASN A 54 3.63 32.32 11.25
CA ASN A 54 3.89 32.12 12.69
C ASN A 54 5.18 31.33 12.98
N GLY A 55 6.09 31.20 11.99
CA GLY A 55 7.40 30.58 12.16
C GLY A 55 7.40 29.06 11.98
N GLY A 56 6.33 28.48 11.43
CA GLY A 56 6.25 27.06 11.09
C GLY A 56 7.24 26.67 10.00
N LYS A 57 7.83 25.49 10.14
CA LYS A 57 8.88 24.98 9.22
C LYS A 57 8.52 23.69 8.52
N VAL A 58 7.78 22.80 9.18
CA VAL A 58 7.44 21.47 8.65
C VAL A 58 5.96 21.17 8.81
N LEU A 59 5.26 21.00 7.69
CA LEU A 59 3.84 20.68 7.65
C LEU A 59 3.67 19.21 7.23
N TYR A 60 2.98 18.44 8.07
CA TYR A 60 2.60 17.04 7.82
C TYR A 60 1.10 16.96 7.57
N ILE A 61 0.70 16.36 6.46
CA ILE A 61 -0.70 16.20 6.08
C ILE A 61 -0.99 14.72 5.89
N ASP A 62 -1.80 14.14 6.77
CA ASP A 62 -2.15 12.73 6.71
C ASP A 62 -3.39 12.51 5.84
N GLU A 63 -3.40 11.41 5.08
CA GLU A 63 -4.50 11.00 4.20
C GLU A 63 -4.92 12.09 3.18
N ILE A 64 -3.93 12.75 2.54
CA ILE A 64 -4.12 13.90 1.63
C ILE A 64 -5.22 13.67 0.58
N HIS A 65 -5.42 12.42 0.15
CA HIS A 65 -6.42 12.03 -0.83
C HIS A 65 -7.87 12.27 -0.39
N LYS A 66 -8.10 12.50 0.87
CA LYS A 66 -9.44 12.83 1.40
C LYS A 66 -9.81 14.28 1.16
N TYR A 67 -8.79 15.17 0.95
CA TYR A 67 -9.01 16.57 0.66
C TYR A 67 -9.20 16.81 -0.84
N ARG A 68 -10.27 17.52 -1.18
CA ARG A 68 -10.57 17.87 -2.58
C ARG A 68 -9.57 18.92 -3.09
N ASN A 69 -9.12 18.82 -4.33
CA ASN A 69 -8.15 19.75 -4.96
C ASN A 69 -6.73 19.77 -4.31
N TRP A 70 -6.40 18.76 -3.52
CA TRP A 70 -5.14 18.68 -2.79
C TRP A 70 -3.89 18.94 -3.66
N SER A 71 -3.82 18.39 -4.86
CA SER A 71 -2.63 18.49 -5.72
C SER A 71 -2.36 19.92 -6.16
N GLN A 72 -3.39 20.68 -6.51
CA GLN A 72 -3.27 22.08 -6.90
C GLN A 72 -2.84 22.95 -5.70
N GLU A 73 -3.40 22.69 -4.53
CA GLU A 73 -3.06 23.46 -3.33
C GLU A 73 -1.67 23.15 -2.81
N ILE A 74 -1.25 21.88 -2.82
CA ILE A 74 0.14 21.48 -2.49
C ILE A 74 1.15 22.15 -3.45
N LYS A 75 0.83 22.20 -4.73
CA LYS A 75 1.65 22.93 -5.72
C LYS A 75 1.76 24.41 -5.35
N ASN A 76 0.64 25.07 -5.07
CA ASN A 76 0.62 26.50 -4.70
C ASN A 76 1.43 26.76 -3.43
N ILE A 77 1.30 25.90 -2.42
CA ILE A 77 2.09 25.98 -1.18
C ILE A 77 3.59 25.87 -1.47
N TYR A 78 3.97 24.87 -2.28
CA TYR A 78 5.38 24.65 -2.65
C TYR A 78 5.97 25.84 -3.43
N ASP A 79 5.21 26.38 -4.37
CA ASP A 79 5.68 27.49 -5.23
C ASP A 79 5.70 28.84 -4.44
N SER A 80 4.88 28.97 -3.37
CA SER A 80 4.78 30.22 -2.58
C SER A 80 5.71 30.25 -1.36
N TYR A 81 6.02 29.11 -0.75
CA TYR A 81 6.77 29.02 0.52
C TYR A 81 7.96 28.08 0.38
N ALA A 82 9.05 28.55 -0.24
CA ALA A 82 10.24 27.72 -0.59
C ALA A 82 10.89 27.03 0.63
N ASP A 83 10.83 27.65 1.82
CA ASP A 83 11.43 27.12 3.05
C ASP A 83 10.49 26.22 3.86
N LEU A 84 9.20 26.16 3.50
CA LEU A 84 8.24 25.28 4.15
C LEU A 84 8.37 23.85 3.63
N LYS A 85 8.81 22.95 4.49
CA LYS A 85 8.87 21.53 4.17
C LYS A 85 7.48 20.93 4.31
N VAL A 86 6.91 20.42 3.22
CA VAL A 86 5.62 19.73 3.23
C VAL A 86 5.84 18.23 3.02
N ARG A 87 5.26 17.43 3.91
CA ARG A 87 5.26 15.96 3.87
C ARG A 87 3.82 15.48 3.98
N TYR A 88 3.43 14.55 3.13
CA TYR A 88 2.07 14.03 3.19
C TYR A 88 2.02 12.52 3.03
N THR A 89 0.96 11.93 3.56
CA THR A 89 0.65 10.52 3.35
C THR A 89 -0.57 10.37 2.44
N GLY A 90 -0.65 9.25 1.78
CA GLY A 90 -1.79 8.93 0.94
C GLY A 90 -1.93 7.46 0.64
N SER A 91 -3.05 7.09 0.02
CA SER A 91 -3.23 5.75 -0.53
C SER A 91 -2.39 5.58 -1.80
N SER A 92 -1.93 4.38 -2.09
CA SER A 92 -1.29 3.99 -3.36
C SER A 92 -2.16 4.27 -4.60
N ILE A 93 -3.48 4.38 -4.44
CA ILE A 93 -4.42 4.77 -5.51
C ILE A 93 -4.19 6.22 -6.01
N LEU A 94 -3.54 7.08 -5.22
CA LEU A 94 -3.32 8.49 -5.57
C LEU A 94 -2.64 8.70 -6.92
N ASP A 95 -1.77 7.79 -7.33
CA ASP A 95 -1.06 7.85 -8.63
C ASP A 95 -2.02 7.93 -9.84
N LEU A 96 -3.25 7.48 -9.67
CA LEU A 96 -4.28 7.50 -10.73
C LEU A 96 -5.11 8.79 -10.75
N GLN A 97 -4.95 9.69 -9.77
CA GLN A 97 -5.71 10.94 -9.77
C GLN A 97 -5.23 11.90 -10.87
N LYS A 98 -6.21 12.45 -11.59
CA LYS A 98 -5.97 13.55 -12.52
C LYS A 98 -5.40 14.75 -11.75
N GLY A 99 -4.15 15.13 -12.02
CA GLY A 99 -3.48 16.26 -11.35
C GLY A 99 -2.20 15.89 -10.58
N SER A 100 -1.97 14.63 -10.24
CA SER A 100 -0.70 14.18 -9.65
C SER A 100 0.50 14.46 -10.57
N HIS A 101 0.29 14.43 -11.90
CA HIS A 101 1.31 14.71 -12.90
C HIS A 101 1.95 16.11 -12.78
N ASP A 102 1.23 17.11 -12.26
CA ASP A 102 1.76 18.48 -12.10
C ASP A 102 2.74 18.58 -10.91
N LEU A 103 2.68 17.62 -9.98
CA LEU A 103 3.60 17.50 -8.85
C LEU A 103 4.82 16.62 -9.13
N SER A 104 4.87 15.88 -10.23
CA SER A 104 5.88 14.84 -10.50
C SER A 104 7.34 15.31 -10.43
N ARG A 105 7.62 16.61 -10.69
CA ARG A 105 8.96 17.22 -10.59
C ARG A 105 9.25 17.82 -9.21
N ARG A 106 8.25 17.90 -8.32
CA ARG A 106 8.31 18.61 -7.04
C ARG A 106 8.31 17.66 -5.85
N VAL A 107 7.87 16.43 -6.04
CA VAL A 107 7.66 15.44 -4.99
C VAL A 107 8.63 14.29 -5.10
N LEU A 108 9.23 13.92 -3.97
CA LEU A 108 9.90 12.63 -3.78
C LEU A 108 8.87 11.66 -3.19
N GLU A 109 8.54 10.64 -3.94
CA GLU A 109 7.56 9.64 -3.54
C GLU A 109 8.24 8.39 -2.98
N TYR A 110 7.79 7.96 -1.83
CA TYR A 110 8.23 6.74 -1.17
C TYR A 110 7.04 5.81 -1.00
N SER A 111 7.17 4.58 -1.48
CA SER A 111 6.19 3.52 -1.27
C SER A 111 6.43 2.84 0.08
N MET A 112 5.40 2.80 0.92
CA MET A 112 5.43 2.08 2.18
C MET A 112 4.65 0.78 2.06
N HIS A 113 5.35 -0.34 2.21
CA HIS A 113 4.77 -1.68 2.23
C HIS A 113 4.49 -2.13 3.67
N GLY A 114 3.82 -3.27 3.82
CA GLY A 114 3.67 -3.91 5.13
C GLY A 114 5.00 -4.43 5.68
N LEU A 115 4.97 -4.95 6.88
CA LEU A 115 6.16 -5.44 7.56
C LEU A 115 6.81 -6.59 6.79
N SER A 116 8.13 -6.55 6.67
CA SER A 116 8.93 -7.72 6.32
C SER A 116 8.93 -8.74 7.48
N PHE A 117 9.32 -9.98 7.20
CA PHE A 117 9.44 -10.98 8.27
C PHE A 117 10.39 -10.54 9.39
N ARG A 118 11.49 -9.89 9.03
CA ARG A 118 12.45 -9.36 10.01
C ARG A 118 11.84 -8.27 10.90
N GLU A 119 11.13 -7.31 10.30
CA GLU A 119 10.43 -6.26 11.05
C GLU A 119 9.31 -6.82 11.94
N TYR A 120 8.58 -7.84 11.45
CA TYR A 120 7.60 -8.54 12.24
C TYR A 120 8.22 -9.20 13.48
N VAL A 121 9.35 -9.91 13.31
CA VAL A 121 10.06 -10.55 14.43
C VAL A 121 10.60 -9.51 15.42
N ALA A 122 11.20 -8.42 14.92
CA ALA A 122 11.66 -7.32 15.77
C ALA A 122 10.50 -6.68 16.55
N LEU A 123 9.39 -6.38 15.90
CA LEU A 123 8.23 -5.75 16.53
C LEU A 123 7.50 -6.68 17.49
N ASN A 124 7.41 -7.99 17.18
CA ASN A 124 6.65 -8.96 17.97
C ASN A 124 7.45 -9.52 19.16
N TYR A 125 8.73 -9.79 18.94
CA TYR A 125 9.57 -10.52 19.90
C TYR A 125 10.73 -9.69 20.45
N GLY A 126 10.94 -8.46 19.96
CA GLY A 126 12.07 -7.62 20.36
C GLY A 126 13.42 -8.14 19.86
N VAL A 127 13.40 -8.99 18.82
CA VAL A 127 14.59 -9.64 18.27
C VAL A 127 15.05 -8.89 17.04
N ASP A 128 16.19 -8.22 17.11
CA ASP A 128 16.79 -7.57 15.96
C ASP A 128 17.66 -8.57 15.19
N MET A 129 17.18 -8.96 14.00
CA MET A 129 17.85 -9.95 13.17
C MET A 129 18.89 -9.28 12.27
N PRO A 130 20.15 -9.79 12.24
CA PRO A 130 21.18 -9.24 11.37
C PRO A 130 20.82 -9.38 9.89
N ILE A 131 21.36 -8.46 9.08
CA ILE A 131 21.27 -8.53 7.62
C ILE A 131 22.45 -9.33 7.11
N HIS A 132 22.19 -10.34 6.28
CA HIS A 132 23.21 -11.13 5.61
C HIS A 132 23.15 -10.91 4.10
N THR A 133 24.31 -10.85 3.44
CA THR A 133 24.38 -10.86 1.98
C THR A 133 24.11 -12.26 1.45
N LEU A 134 23.76 -12.35 0.16
CA LEU A 134 23.56 -13.66 -0.50
C LEU A 134 24.82 -14.53 -0.39
N GLU A 135 26.01 -13.95 -0.55
CA GLU A 135 27.29 -14.65 -0.45
C GLU A 135 27.50 -15.23 0.96
N GLN A 136 27.15 -14.48 2.01
CA GLN A 136 27.22 -14.96 3.40
C GLN A 136 26.26 -16.12 3.63
N ILE A 137 25.04 -16.03 3.08
CA ILE A 137 24.04 -17.09 3.18
C ILE A 137 24.52 -18.36 2.46
N LEU A 138 25.04 -18.24 1.25
CA LEU A 138 25.54 -19.36 0.46
C LEU A 138 26.80 -20.01 1.07
N ALA A 139 27.63 -19.22 1.73
CA ALA A 139 28.83 -19.70 2.46
C ALA A 139 28.50 -20.32 3.82
N GLY A 140 27.25 -20.28 4.26
CA GLY A 140 26.86 -20.73 5.61
C GLY A 140 27.35 -19.83 6.75
N ASN A 141 27.86 -18.65 6.44
CA ASN A 141 28.35 -17.67 7.42
C ASN A 141 27.18 -16.83 7.94
N ILE A 142 26.28 -17.47 8.64
CA ILE A 142 25.09 -16.85 9.20
C ILE A 142 25.23 -16.87 10.72
N ASP A 143 25.28 -15.68 11.33
CA ASP A 143 25.25 -15.54 12.77
C ASP A 143 23.82 -15.33 13.25
N PHE A 144 23.31 -16.29 14.05
CA PHE A 144 22.03 -16.18 14.72
C PHE A 144 22.27 -16.01 16.23
N PRO A 145 22.12 -14.81 16.76
CA PRO A 145 22.45 -14.53 18.17
C PRO A 145 21.45 -15.14 19.17
N TYR A 146 20.49 -15.91 18.72
CA TYR A 146 19.39 -16.42 19.55
C TYR A 146 19.33 -17.95 19.52
N THR A 147 19.49 -18.59 20.68
CA THR A 147 19.52 -20.07 20.83
C THR A 147 18.13 -20.72 20.69
N ASP A 148 17.05 -20.03 21.07
CA ASP A 148 15.68 -20.54 21.02
C ASP A 148 14.86 -20.07 19.80
N TYR A 149 15.54 -19.60 18.78
CA TYR A 149 14.89 -19.09 17.59
C TYR A 149 14.29 -20.22 16.74
N ARG A 150 12.97 -20.18 16.56
CA ARG A 150 12.21 -21.16 15.75
C ARG A 150 11.68 -20.51 14.47
N PRO A 151 12.53 -20.29 13.45
CA PRO A 151 12.22 -19.48 12.29
C PRO A 151 11.00 -19.99 11.50
N ILE A 152 10.85 -21.31 11.36
CA ILE A 152 9.76 -21.89 10.57
C ILE A 152 8.40 -21.65 11.25
N ALA A 153 8.31 -21.77 12.58
CA ALA A 153 7.08 -21.51 13.32
C ALA A 153 6.69 -20.02 13.23
N LEU A 154 7.66 -19.13 13.48
CA LEU A 154 7.47 -17.68 13.39
C LEU A 154 7.12 -17.24 11.98
N PHE A 155 7.72 -17.88 10.96
CA PHE A 155 7.44 -17.59 9.58
C PHE A 155 6.01 -17.99 9.18
N LYS A 156 5.51 -19.15 9.64
CA LYS A 156 4.12 -19.55 9.43
C LYS A 156 3.15 -18.55 10.08
N GLU A 157 3.45 -18.08 11.29
CA GLU A 157 2.67 -17.06 11.97
C GLU A 157 2.65 -15.74 11.20
N TYR A 158 3.82 -15.29 10.71
CA TYR A 158 3.95 -14.11 9.87
C TYR A 158 3.11 -14.21 8.60
N LEU A 159 3.18 -15.33 7.89
CA LEU A 159 2.38 -15.55 6.67
C LEU A 159 0.88 -15.39 6.93
N ARG A 160 0.40 -15.77 8.12
CA ARG A 160 -1.00 -15.65 8.49
C ARG A 160 -1.40 -14.24 8.90
N LYS A 161 -0.60 -13.54 9.70
CA LYS A 161 -1.00 -12.26 10.32
C LYS A 161 0.08 -11.20 10.44
N GLY A 162 1.30 -11.42 9.95
CA GLY A 162 2.46 -10.56 10.24
C GLY A 162 2.69 -9.38 9.29
N TYR A 163 1.94 -9.27 8.21
CA TYR A 163 2.18 -8.23 7.21
C TYR A 163 1.76 -6.83 7.67
N TYR A 164 0.65 -6.71 8.38
CA TYR A 164 0.15 -5.41 8.85
C TYR A 164 0.58 -5.14 10.30
N PRO A 165 1.06 -3.90 10.64
CA PRO A 165 1.58 -3.58 11.98
C PRO A 165 0.57 -3.77 13.12
N TYR A 166 -0.73 -3.73 12.84
CA TYR A 166 -1.79 -3.94 13.84
C TYR A 166 -2.10 -5.41 14.13
N PHE A 167 -1.21 -6.34 13.72
CA PHE A 167 -1.38 -7.79 13.96
C PHE A 167 -1.50 -8.18 15.44
N LYS A 168 -1.05 -7.32 16.36
CA LYS A 168 -1.18 -7.51 17.81
C LYS A 168 -2.56 -7.15 18.36
N GLU A 169 -3.38 -6.45 17.59
CA GLU A 169 -4.69 -6.01 18.05
C GLU A 169 -5.67 -7.19 18.08
N PRO A 170 -6.53 -7.27 19.11
CA PRO A 170 -7.57 -8.29 19.16
C PRO A 170 -8.46 -8.26 17.93
N GLY A 171 -8.81 -9.43 17.40
CA GLY A 171 -9.67 -9.54 16.21
C GLY A 171 -8.98 -9.10 14.91
N TYR A 172 -7.70 -9.36 14.77
CA TYR A 172 -6.91 -8.98 13.60
C TYR A 172 -7.57 -9.35 12.26
N GLU A 173 -8.01 -10.60 12.10
CA GLU A 173 -8.62 -11.09 10.86
C GLU A 173 -9.89 -10.28 10.51
N LEU A 174 -10.76 -10.04 11.49
CA LEU A 174 -11.97 -9.21 11.31
C LEU A 174 -11.63 -7.75 10.96
N ARG A 175 -10.55 -7.19 11.55
CA ARG A 175 -10.09 -5.83 11.23
C ARG A 175 -9.54 -5.75 9.82
N LEU A 176 -8.80 -6.77 9.38
CA LEU A 176 -8.29 -6.85 8.02
C LEU A 176 -9.44 -6.99 7.01
N GLU A 177 -10.42 -7.84 7.29
CA GLU A 177 -11.64 -7.96 6.48
C GLU A 177 -12.36 -6.61 6.32
N LYS A 178 -12.59 -5.90 7.43
CA LYS A 178 -13.18 -4.55 7.39
C LYS A 178 -12.32 -3.54 6.62
N THR A 179 -11.01 -3.67 6.69
CA THR A 179 -10.09 -2.82 5.91
C THR A 179 -10.26 -3.09 4.42
N ILE A 180 -10.31 -4.36 4.00
CA ILE A 180 -10.55 -4.75 2.61
C ILE A 180 -11.92 -4.24 2.14
N GLN A 181 -12.97 -4.42 2.95
CA GLN A 181 -14.31 -3.91 2.64
C GLN A 181 -14.30 -2.39 2.45
N ALA A 182 -13.64 -1.65 3.33
CA ALA A 182 -13.55 -0.19 3.19
C ALA A 182 -12.81 0.23 1.89
N ILE A 183 -11.77 -0.49 1.49
CA ILE A 183 -11.07 -0.24 0.22
C ILE A 183 -12.02 -0.48 -0.97
N LEU A 184 -12.77 -1.60 -0.96
CA LEU A 184 -13.63 -2.01 -2.07
C LEU A 184 -14.93 -1.21 -2.16
N GLU A 185 -15.51 -0.81 -1.03
CA GLU A 185 -16.85 -0.19 -0.97
C GLU A 185 -16.78 1.34 -0.85
N VAL A 186 -15.64 1.89 -0.39
CA VAL A 186 -15.49 3.33 -0.17
C VAL A 186 -14.35 3.92 -0.98
N ASP A 187 -13.11 3.40 -0.78
CA ASP A 187 -11.93 4.06 -1.34
C ASP A 187 -11.91 3.97 -2.87
N ILE A 188 -11.93 2.76 -3.45
CA ILE A 188 -11.91 2.58 -4.91
C ILE A 188 -13.12 3.23 -5.59
N PRO A 189 -14.38 3.01 -5.14
CA PRO A 189 -15.55 3.65 -5.77
C PRO A 189 -15.48 5.17 -5.80
N LYS A 190 -14.99 5.79 -4.72
CA LYS A 190 -14.82 7.23 -4.66
C LYS A 190 -13.78 7.75 -5.67
N PHE A 191 -12.66 7.02 -5.84
CA PHE A 191 -11.59 7.40 -6.77
C PHE A 191 -11.93 7.14 -8.22
N ALA A 192 -12.53 5.99 -8.50
CA ALA A 192 -12.87 5.53 -9.84
C ALA A 192 -14.22 6.02 -10.33
N GLU A 193 -14.97 6.76 -9.49
CA GLU A 193 -16.35 7.18 -9.74
C GLU A 193 -17.24 5.98 -10.14
N LEU A 194 -17.07 4.85 -9.44
CA LEU A 194 -17.79 3.61 -9.73
C LEU A 194 -19.23 3.69 -9.24
N SER A 195 -20.14 3.09 -10.04
CA SER A 195 -21.49 2.81 -9.57
C SER A 195 -21.50 1.73 -8.47
N VAL A 196 -22.58 1.66 -7.69
CA VAL A 196 -22.77 0.62 -6.66
C VAL A 196 -22.64 -0.79 -7.27
N SER A 197 -23.25 -1.02 -8.42
CA SER A 197 -23.14 -2.31 -9.13
C SER A 197 -21.70 -2.65 -9.55
N ALA A 198 -20.91 -1.65 -9.96
CA ALA A 198 -19.51 -1.88 -10.30
C ALA A 198 -18.65 -2.20 -9.06
N ALA A 199 -18.95 -1.58 -7.91
CA ALA A 199 -18.29 -1.90 -6.65
C ALA A 199 -18.58 -3.35 -6.18
N GLU A 200 -19.81 -3.82 -6.34
CA GLU A 200 -20.15 -5.23 -6.07
C GLU A 200 -19.37 -6.20 -6.97
N LYS A 201 -19.26 -5.88 -8.27
CA LYS A 201 -18.50 -6.68 -9.23
C LYS A 201 -17.00 -6.65 -8.94
N LEU A 202 -16.47 -5.54 -8.45
CA LEU A 202 -15.08 -5.42 -7.98
C LEU A 202 -14.81 -6.38 -6.82
N LYS A 203 -15.72 -6.46 -5.85
CA LYS A 203 -15.65 -7.39 -4.72
C LYS A 203 -15.67 -8.84 -5.20
N MET A 204 -16.62 -9.19 -6.08
CA MET A 204 -16.70 -10.52 -6.67
C MET A 204 -15.41 -10.90 -7.42
N LEU A 205 -14.82 -9.95 -8.17
CA LEU A 205 -13.57 -10.16 -8.89
C LEU A 205 -12.42 -10.49 -7.94
N LEU A 206 -12.28 -9.76 -6.83
CA LEU A 206 -11.25 -10.05 -5.83
C LEU A 206 -11.41 -11.46 -5.23
N TYR A 207 -12.64 -11.88 -4.92
CA TYR A 207 -12.90 -13.24 -4.41
C TYR A 207 -12.57 -14.31 -5.44
N ILE A 208 -12.93 -14.12 -6.73
CA ILE A 208 -12.56 -15.04 -7.82
C ILE A 208 -11.04 -15.20 -7.91
N ILE A 209 -10.29 -14.10 -7.78
CA ILE A 209 -8.83 -14.13 -7.78
C ILE A 209 -8.31 -14.89 -6.57
N ALA A 210 -8.80 -14.57 -5.37
CA ALA A 210 -8.34 -15.16 -4.10
C ALA A 210 -8.48 -16.70 -4.07
N GLN A 211 -9.57 -17.23 -4.64
CA GLN A 211 -9.84 -18.69 -4.66
C GLN A 211 -8.91 -19.49 -5.58
N SER A 212 -8.17 -18.85 -6.48
CA SER A 212 -7.39 -19.54 -7.51
C SER A 212 -5.98 -18.95 -7.75
N VAL A 213 -5.39 -18.39 -6.70
CA VAL A 213 -4.00 -17.85 -6.75
C VAL A 213 -2.97 -18.99 -6.87
N PRO A 214 -1.97 -18.92 -7.76
CA PRO A 214 -1.73 -17.89 -8.78
C PRO A 214 -2.75 -17.93 -9.92
N PHE A 215 -3.44 -16.80 -10.12
CA PHE A 215 -4.56 -16.71 -11.03
C PHE A 215 -4.13 -16.33 -12.45
N LYS A 216 -4.46 -17.18 -13.45
CA LYS A 216 -4.27 -16.84 -14.86
C LYS A 216 -5.58 -16.26 -15.41
N PRO A 217 -5.64 -14.94 -15.71
CA PRO A 217 -6.89 -14.31 -16.05
C PRO A 217 -7.39 -14.74 -17.43
N ASN A 218 -8.63 -15.24 -17.47
CA ASN A 218 -9.40 -15.36 -18.70
C ASN A 218 -10.45 -14.25 -18.71
N TYR A 219 -10.07 -13.11 -19.26
CA TYR A 219 -10.91 -11.90 -19.27
C TYR A 219 -12.31 -12.14 -19.87
N SER A 220 -12.41 -12.98 -20.92
CA SER A 220 -13.70 -13.27 -21.56
C SER A 220 -14.61 -14.13 -20.68
N LYS A 221 -14.03 -15.06 -19.89
CA LYS A 221 -14.78 -15.86 -18.94
C LYS A 221 -15.23 -14.98 -17.77
N ILE A 222 -14.32 -14.20 -17.17
CA ILE A 222 -14.63 -13.29 -16.05
C ILE A 222 -15.71 -12.27 -16.47
N ALA A 223 -15.59 -11.68 -17.66
CA ALA A 223 -16.56 -10.72 -18.17
C ALA A 223 -17.96 -11.31 -18.25
N ARG A 224 -18.08 -12.56 -18.73
CA ARG A 224 -19.35 -13.28 -18.76
C ARG A 224 -19.88 -13.61 -17.36
N ASP A 225 -19.01 -14.10 -16.47
CA ASP A 225 -19.39 -14.53 -15.12
C ASP A 225 -19.84 -13.31 -14.26
N LEU A 226 -19.27 -12.12 -14.52
CA LEU A 226 -19.62 -10.86 -13.85
C LEU A 226 -20.65 -10.01 -14.61
N ASP A 227 -21.13 -10.48 -15.75
CA ASP A 227 -22.02 -9.69 -16.65
C ASP A 227 -21.45 -8.29 -16.92
N MET A 228 -20.23 -8.25 -17.50
CA MET A 228 -19.49 -7.03 -17.81
C MET A 228 -18.83 -7.10 -19.18
N HIS A 229 -18.45 -5.93 -19.71
CA HIS A 229 -17.54 -5.87 -20.85
C HIS A 229 -16.10 -6.23 -20.44
N ARG A 230 -15.38 -6.89 -21.35
CA ARG A 230 -13.97 -7.30 -21.10
C ARG A 230 -13.07 -6.15 -20.66
N ASN A 231 -13.23 -4.96 -21.26
CA ASN A 231 -12.43 -3.79 -20.90
C ASN A 231 -12.72 -3.33 -19.45
N ALA A 232 -13.97 -3.36 -19.02
CA ALA A 232 -14.33 -3.02 -17.65
C ALA A 232 -13.70 -3.97 -16.61
N VAL A 233 -13.58 -5.26 -16.93
CA VAL A 233 -12.83 -6.21 -16.07
C VAL A 233 -11.37 -5.81 -15.96
N SER A 234 -10.74 -5.39 -17.08
CA SER A 234 -9.35 -4.91 -17.07
C SER A 234 -9.20 -3.66 -16.18
N ASP A 235 -10.14 -2.73 -16.27
CA ASP A 235 -10.13 -1.51 -15.45
C ASP A 235 -10.27 -1.85 -13.96
N LEU A 236 -11.16 -2.78 -13.59
CA LEU A 236 -11.30 -3.26 -12.21
C LEU A 236 -10.01 -3.91 -11.69
N MET A 237 -9.29 -4.67 -12.52
CA MET A 237 -8.00 -5.25 -12.14
C MET A 237 -6.94 -4.17 -11.88
N VAL A 238 -6.90 -3.10 -12.68
CA VAL A 238 -6.00 -1.96 -12.45
C VAL A 238 -6.31 -1.31 -11.11
N TRP A 239 -7.58 -1.14 -10.76
CA TRP A 239 -7.95 -0.58 -9.46
C TRP A 239 -7.56 -1.47 -8.28
N LEU A 240 -7.72 -2.80 -8.39
CA LEU A 240 -7.29 -3.75 -7.36
C LEU A 240 -5.76 -3.75 -7.18
N ASP A 241 -5.00 -3.67 -8.28
CA ASP A 241 -3.53 -3.61 -8.23
C ASP A 241 -3.07 -2.30 -7.59
N LYS A 242 -3.63 -1.17 -7.99
CA LYS A 242 -3.31 0.14 -7.41
C LYS A 242 -3.76 0.32 -5.95
N ALA A 243 -4.77 -0.44 -5.52
CA ALA A 243 -5.19 -0.47 -4.13
C ALA A 243 -4.34 -1.40 -3.25
N ASP A 244 -3.29 -2.00 -3.80
CA ASP A 244 -2.45 -2.99 -3.12
C ASP A 244 -3.25 -4.20 -2.60
N LEU A 245 -4.30 -4.61 -3.32
CA LEU A 245 -5.04 -5.86 -3.02
C LEU A 245 -4.53 -7.03 -3.84
N ILE A 246 -4.05 -6.78 -5.05
CA ILE A 246 -3.43 -7.78 -5.92
C ILE A 246 -2.07 -7.32 -6.43
N ASN A 247 -1.29 -8.25 -6.95
CA ASN A 247 -0.06 -8.04 -7.69
C ASN A 247 -0.20 -8.62 -9.09
N VAL A 248 -0.16 -7.79 -10.11
CA VAL A 248 -0.23 -8.23 -11.50
C VAL A 248 1.18 -8.46 -12.04
N LEU A 249 1.44 -9.67 -12.50
CA LEU A 249 2.70 -10.06 -13.14
C LEU A 249 2.51 -10.05 -14.65
N HIS A 250 3.30 -9.23 -15.33
CA HIS A 250 3.27 -9.09 -16.79
C HIS A 250 4.35 -9.93 -17.43
N ASP A 251 4.09 -10.38 -18.66
CA ASP A 251 5.11 -11.05 -19.49
C ASP A 251 6.26 -10.07 -19.78
N ASP A 252 7.48 -10.60 -19.82
CA ASP A 252 8.65 -9.85 -20.27
C ASP A 252 8.60 -9.71 -21.80
N THR A 253 8.03 -8.60 -22.27
CA THR A 253 7.92 -8.29 -23.70
C THR A 253 8.64 -7.01 -24.01
N GLU A 254 9.58 -7.06 -24.96
CA GLU A 254 10.30 -5.87 -25.45
C GLU A 254 9.43 -5.01 -26.38
N GLY A 255 9.65 -3.69 -26.34
CA GLY A 255 9.08 -2.72 -27.27
C GLY A 255 7.70 -2.17 -26.91
N TYR A 256 6.95 -1.68 -27.91
CA TYR A 256 5.62 -1.04 -27.77
C TYR A 256 4.53 -1.92 -27.13
N LYS A 257 4.79 -3.20 -26.94
CA LYS A 257 3.95 -4.12 -26.16
C LYS A 257 4.19 -4.03 -24.65
N LEU A 258 4.71 -2.94 -24.17
CA LEU A 258 4.94 -2.60 -22.72
C LEU A 258 3.67 -2.61 -21.86
N LEU A 259 2.48 -2.67 -22.46
CA LEU A 259 1.25 -3.13 -21.83
C LEU A 259 1.20 -4.66 -21.90
N GLY A 260 2.28 -5.31 -21.42
CA GLY A 260 2.49 -6.74 -21.50
C GLY A 260 1.23 -7.50 -21.12
N LYS A 261 0.95 -8.59 -21.84
CA LYS A 261 -0.14 -9.51 -21.50
C LYS A 261 0.01 -9.91 -20.04
N VAL A 262 -1.04 -9.73 -19.25
CA VAL A 262 -1.06 -10.21 -17.87
C VAL A 262 -0.86 -11.72 -17.88
N ASN A 263 0.22 -12.18 -17.26
CA ASN A 263 0.57 -13.60 -17.17
C ASN A 263 -0.10 -14.25 -15.98
N LYS A 264 0.16 -13.70 -14.78
CA LYS A 264 -0.38 -14.20 -13.52
C LYS A 264 -0.80 -13.06 -12.61
N ILE A 265 -1.76 -13.32 -11.76
CA ILE A 265 -2.20 -12.42 -10.70
C ILE A 265 -2.06 -13.14 -9.37
N TYR A 266 -1.52 -12.44 -8.39
CA TYR A 266 -1.39 -12.88 -7.00
C TYR A 266 -2.13 -11.90 -6.10
N LEU A 267 -2.47 -12.32 -4.89
CA LEU A 267 -2.82 -11.37 -3.84
C LEU A 267 -1.59 -10.52 -3.47
N ASN A 268 -1.79 -9.31 -2.99
CA ASN A 268 -0.69 -8.40 -2.68
C ASN A 268 0.23 -8.96 -1.58
N ASN A 269 -0.35 -9.62 -0.60
CA ASN A 269 0.41 -10.22 0.49
C ASN A 269 -0.30 -11.49 1.01
N PRO A 270 0.43 -12.38 1.71
CA PRO A 270 -0.12 -13.65 2.17
C PRO A 270 -1.27 -13.53 3.18
N ASN A 271 -1.33 -12.48 4.01
CA ASN A 271 -2.40 -12.32 4.99
C ASN A 271 -3.79 -12.20 4.33
N LEU A 272 -3.84 -11.62 3.11
CA LEU A 272 -5.08 -11.53 2.34
C LEU A 272 -5.62 -12.92 1.96
N ALA A 273 -4.75 -13.90 1.71
CA ALA A 273 -5.17 -15.25 1.38
C ALA A 273 -5.95 -15.90 2.54
N TYR A 274 -5.50 -15.69 3.78
CA TYR A 274 -6.16 -16.24 4.97
C TYR A 274 -7.50 -15.58 5.30
N VAL A 275 -7.70 -14.33 4.91
CA VAL A 275 -8.94 -13.58 5.20
C VAL A 275 -9.97 -13.71 4.07
N LEU A 276 -9.50 -13.92 2.82
CA LEU A 276 -10.38 -14.01 1.64
C LEU A 276 -10.72 -15.45 1.24
N SER A 277 -10.14 -16.46 1.87
CA SER A 277 -10.44 -17.88 1.60
C SER A 277 -11.38 -18.43 2.65
N ASP A 278 -12.35 -19.25 2.21
CA ASP A 278 -13.27 -19.93 3.10
C ASP A 278 -12.59 -21.09 3.85
N ASP A 279 -11.55 -21.67 3.23
CA ASP A 279 -10.72 -22.76 3.78
C ASP A 279 -9.28 -22.30 4.00
N GLU A 280 -8.45 -23.13 4.67
CA GLU A 280 -7.01 -22.88 4.78
C GLU A 280 -6.39 -22.80 3.38
N PRO A 281 -5.69 -21.68 3.05
CA PRO A 281 -5.13 -21.50 1.72
C PRO A 281 -3.99 -22.48 1.45
N ASP A 282 -3.81 -22.84 0.18
CA ASP A 282 -2.71 -23.71 -0.23
C ASP A 282 -1.34 -23.11 0.12
N THR A 283 -0.53 -23.89 0.81
CA THR A 283 0.78 -23.45 1.33
C THR A 283 1.74 -23.04 0.21
N GLY A 284 1.70 -23.69 -0.95
CA GLY A 284 2.51 -23.37 -2.12
C GLY A 284 2.15 -21.96 -2.64
N ASN A 285 0.86 -21.71 -2.83
CA ASN A 285 0.33 -20.44 -3.29
C ASN A 285 0.64 -19.28 -2.34
N VAL A 286 0.52 -19.52 -1.05
CA VAL A 286 0.89 -18.53 0.01
C VAL A 286 2.38 -18.17 -0.07
N ARG A 287 3.26 -19.16 -0.30
CA ARG A 287 4.71 -18.94 -0.45
C ARG A 287 5.06 -18.18 -1.72
N GLU A 288 4.43 -18.53 -2.85
CA GLU A 288 4.62 -17.78 -4.12
C GLU A 288 4.16 -16.33 -3.97
N THR A 289 2.98 -16.11 -3.38
CA THR A 289 2.45 -14.77 -3.10
C THR A 289 3.42 -13.95 -2.26
N MET A 290 3.93 -14.54 -1.19
CA MET A 290 4.89 -13.85 -0.32
C MET A 290 6.20 -13.54 -1.04
N PHE A 291 6.75 -14.51 -1.78
CA PHE A 291 7.99 -14.30 -2.54
C PHE A 291 7.85 -13.14 -3.54
N LEU A 292 6.76 -13.11 -4.31
CA LEU A 292 6.48 -12.03 -5.24
C LEU A 292 6.32 -10.69 -4.53
N SER A 293 5.59 -10.66 -3.41
CA SER A 293 5.39 -9.47 -2.60
C SER A 293 6.73 -8.87 -2.16
N TRP A 294 7.67 -9.69 -1.70
CA TRP A 294 9.00 -9.23 -1.29
C TRP A 294 9.86 -8.78 -2.47
N MET A 295 9.87 -9.54 -3.56
CA MET A 295 10.69 -9.20 -4.72
C MET A 295 10.27 -7.87 -5.34
N ARG A 296 8.97 -7.55 -5.37
CA ARG A 296 8.47 -6.27 -5.91
C ARG A 296 8.90 -5.04 -5.12
N VAL A 297 9.25 -5.19 -3.84
CA VAL A 297 9.74 -4.07 -3.01
C VAL A 297 11.11 -3.56 -3.50
N THR A 298 11.95 -4.46 -4.02
CA THR A 298 13.35 -4.16 -4.36
C THR A 298 13.66 -4.31 -5.84
N HIS A 299 12.82 -5.00 -6.61
CA HIS A 299 13.10 -5.37 -8.00
C HIS A 299 11.88 -5.17 -8.90
N LYS A 300 12.13 -4.85 -10.18
CA LYS A 300 11.11 -4.99 -11.21
C LYS A 300 10.97 -6.47 -11.55
N VAL A 301 9.80 -7.04 -11.31
CA VAL A 301 9.53 -8.47 -11.52
C VAL A 301 8.63 -8.65 -12.74
N THR A 302 9.06 -9.52 -13.67
CA THR A 302 8.33 -9.92 -14.88
C THR A 302 8.27 -11.45 -14.97
N ALA A 303 7.29 -11.99 -15.70
CA ALA A 303 7.26 -13.40 -16.04
C ALA A 303 8.10 -13.64 -17.29
N SER A 304 8.86 -14.72 -17.29
CA SER A 304 9.59 -15.25 -18.47
C SER A 304 8.80 -16.35 -19.16
#